data_626356343d6ff3e4991db1695771dfcc
#
_entry.id   626356343d6ff3e4991db1695771dfcc
#
_cell.length_a   1.000
_cell.length_b   1.000
_cell.length_c   1.000
_cell.angle_alpha   90.00
_cell.angle_beta   90.00
_cell.angle_gamma   90.00
#
_symmetry.space_group_name_H-M   'P 1'
#
loop_
_entity.id
_entity.type
_entity.pdbx_description
1 polymer ?
#
loop_
_entity_poly.entity_id
_entity_poly.type
_entity_poly.pdbx_seq_one_letter_code
_entity_poly.pdbx_strand_id
1 'polypeptide(L)'
;MTILVSLNGGIGNLLFQICAARQLSNSGREVRLLERTAGLYERAQQYIGDIELQRASSIDSYIYSDQLENGSVSHSRFVRLLARGVRLVSTQTTAFDEIRPDRLKRRSRFLDGYFQHPSWYSSEVSRVTEQLRLNRPSDLPESLNGVAGIHIRRSDYVRLGWELPNSFYREVSARIGDCSEISSAIVASDDQLVEELFSERLRSTGLNVIDKAQFGASGARRDFYLLSASEQFFMSNSTFSWWSAKLHQQSRSHKDGQIHCPEPWLPSGRGSHLIDATWDAIHL
;
A
#
# COMPACT_ATOMS: atom_id res chain seq x y z
N MET A 1 -3.57 -24.44 -15.27
CA MET A 1 -2.79 -24.74 -14.05
C MET A 1 -2.84 -23.50 -13.18
N THR A 2 -3.53 -23.57 -12.05
CA THR A 2 -3.84 -22.46 -11.16
C THR A 2 -2.59 -21.95 -10.42
N ILE A 3 -2.41 -20.64 -10.40
CA ILE A 3 -1.42 -19.94 -9.58
C ILE A 3 -2.15 -19.33 -8.38
N LEU A 4 -1.61 -19.52 -7.19
CA LEU A 4 -2.08 -18.87 -5.97
C LEU A 4 -1.19 -17.68 -5.64
N VAL A 5 -1.81 -16.50 -5.48
CA VAL A 5 -1.13 -15.28 -5.04
C VAL A 5 -1.57 -14.99 -3.61
N SER A 6 -0.60 -14.89 -2.72
CA SER A 6 -0.84 -14.65 -1.30
C SER A 6 -1.27 -13.19 -1.05
N LEU A 7 -2.35 -13.01 -0.28
CA LEU A 7 -2.75 -11.72 0.29
C LEU A 7 -2.25 -11.62 1.73
N ASN A 8 -1.48 -10.57 2.01
CA ASN A 8 -0.99 -10.29 3.36
C ASN A 8 -0.69 -8.80 3.56
N GLY A 9 -0.65 -8.37 4.82
CA GLY A 9 -0.28 -7.01 5.20
C GLY A 9 -1.40 -5.99 5.13
N GLY A 10 -1.04 -4.71 5.06
CA GLY A 10 -1.96 -3.58 4.98
C GLY A 10 -2.52 -3.37 3.57
N ILE A 11 -3.50 -2.46 3.45
CA ILE A 11 -4.20 -2.21 2.17
C ILE A 11 -3.24 -1.88 1.01
N GLY A 12 -2.20 -1.09 1.23
CA GLY A 12 -1.24 -0.76 0.18
C GLY A 12 -0.55 -2.01 -0.39
N ASN A 13 -0.19 -2.98 0.46
CA ASN A 13 0.38 -4.25 0.02
C ASN A 13 -0.65 -5.10 -0.73
N LEU A 14 -1.91 -5.15 -0.25
CA LEU A 14 -2.99 -5.88 -0.91
C LEU A 14 -3.22 -5.37 -2.34
N LEU A 15 -3.18 -4.06 -2.57
CA LEU A 15 -3.34 -3.48 -3.90
C LEU A 15 -2.22 -3.89 -4.86
N PHE A 16 -0.97 -3.92 -4.41
CA PHE A 16 0.15 -4.44 -5.22
C PHE A 16 0.00 -5.94 -5.53
N GLN A 17 -0.42 -6.73 -4.56
CA GLN A 17 -0.65 -8.18 -4.73
C GLN A 17 -1.79 -8.43 -5.73
N ILE A 18 -2.85 -7.64 -5.69
CA ILE A 18 -3.96 -7.72 -6.65
C ILE A 18 -3.50 -7.31 -8.06
N CYS A 19 -2.68 -6.26 -8.19
CA CYS A 19 -2.09 -5.89 -9.47
C CYS A 19 -1.28 -7.04 -10.06
N ALA A 20 -0.41 -7.66 -9.28
CA ALA A 20 0.40 -8.80 -9.72
C ALA A 20 -0.47 -9.99 -10.14
N ALA A 21 -1.51 -10.29 -9.38
CA ALA A 21 -2.44 -11.36 -9.69
C ALA A 21 -3.22 -11.09 -10.98
N ARG A 22 -3.73 -9.87 -11.19
CA ARG A 22 -4.41 -9.46 -12.42
C ARG A 22 -3.50 -9.52 -13.63
N GLN A 23 -2.26 -9.03 -13.51
CA GLN A 23 -1.29 -9.09 -14.60
C GLN A 23 -1.01 -10.53 -15.02
N LEU A 24 -0.91 -11.47 -14.08
CA LEU A 24 -0.76 -12.89 -14.39
C LEU A 24 -2.03 -13.44 -15.05
N SER A 25 -3.21 -13.09 -14.57
CA SER A 25 -4.48 -13.49 -15.16
C SER A 25 -4.62 -12.97 -16.59
N ASN A 26 -4.28 -11.71 -16.84
CA ASN A 26 -4.28 -11.11 -18.18
C ASN A 26 -3.29 -11.77 -19.14
N SER A 27 -2.24 -12.42 -18.63
CA SER A 27 -1.31 -13.25 -19.42
C SER A 27 -1.84 -14.67 -19.74
N GLY A 28 -3.13 -14.94 -19.48
CA GLY A 28 -3.79 -16.22 -19.76
C GLY A 28 -3.56 -17.30 -18.69
N ARG A 29 -3.12 -16.94 -17.50
CA ARG A 29 -2.94 -17.88 -16.38
C ARG A 29 -4.20 -17.91 -15.52
N GLU A 30 -4.61 -19.08 -15.07
CA GLU A 30 -5.63 -19.19 -14.02
C GLU A 30 -5.02 -18.77 -12.69
N VAL A 31 -5.57 -17.70 -12.06
CA VAL A 31 -5.05 -17.15 -10.82
C VAL A 31 -6.14 -17.10 -9.76
N ARG A 32 -5.80 -17.43 -8.53
CA ARG A 32 -6.67 -17.27 -7.36
C ARG A 32 -5.92 -16.58 -6.24
N LEU A 33 -6.67 -15.86 -5.40
CA LEU A 33 -6.14 -15.13 -4.25
C LEU A 33 -6.25 -15.98 -2.99
N LEU A 34 -5.14 -16.15 -2.29
CA LEU A 34 -5.05 -16.89 -1.03
C LEU A 34 -4.82 -15.92 0.14
N GLU A 35 -5.76 -15.83 1.05
CA GLU A 35 -5.64 -15.00 2.25
C GLU A 35 -4.79 -15.68 3.32
N ARG A 36 -3.77 -15.00 3.81
CA ARG A 36 -3.00 -15.47 4.98
C ARG A 36 -3.76 -15.27 6.30
N THR A 37 -4.59 -14.24 6.35
CA THR A 37 -5.48 -13.93 7.46
C THR A 37 -6.84 -13.63 6.89
N ALA A 38 -7.89 -14.16 7.51
CA ALA A 38 -9.26 -13.93 7.05
C ALA A 38 -9.62 -12.44 7.01
N GLY A 39 -10.41 -12.05 6.01
CA GLY A 39 -10.91 -10.68 5.85
C GLY A 39 -10.01 -9.76 5.02
N LEU A 40 -8.88 -10.24 4.48
CA LEU A 40 -8.01 -9.40 3.64
C LEU A 40 -8.63 -9.12 2.27
N TYR A 41 -9.36 -10.08 1.72
CA TYR A 41 -10.08 -9.92 0.46
C TYR A 41 -11.19 -8.88 0.59
N GLU A 42 -12.03 -8.97 1.62
CA GLU A 42 -13.08 -8.00 1.93
C GLU A 42 -12.50 -6.62 2.22
N ARG A 43 -11.38 -6.55 2.92
CA ARG A 43 -10.66 -5.28 3.14
C ARG A 43 -10.28 -4.62 1.82
N ALA A 44 -9.75 -5.38 0.87
CA ALA A 44 -9.40 -4.86 -0.44
C ALA A 44 -10.67 -4.42 -1.21
N GLN A 45 -11.75 -5.21 -1.16
CA GLN A 45 -13.03 -4.87 -1.80
C GLN A 45 -13.63 -3.55 -1.28
N GLN A 46 -13.45 -3.21 -0.01
CA GLN A 46 -13.89 -1.91 0.52
C GLN A 46 -13.27 -0.72 -0.20
N TYR A 47 -12.07 -0.89 -0.79
CA TYR A 47 -11.36 0.17 -1.49
C TYR A 47 -11.57 0.16 -3.00
N ILE A 48 -11.57 -1.01 -3.63
CA ILE A 48 -11.59 -1.14 -5.10
C ILE A 48 -12.86 -1.84 -5.65
N GLY A 49 -13.81 -2.21 -4.80
CA GLY A 49 -15.01 -2.92 -5.25
C GLY A 49 -14.71 -4.32 -5.74
N ASP A 50 -15.14 -4.63 -6.96
CA ASP A 50 -14.90 -5.95 -7.55
C ASP A 50 -13.43 -6.18 -7.88
N ILE A 51 -12.86 -7.24 -7.31
CA ILE A 51 -11.48 -7.64 -7.56
C ILE A 51 -11.33 -8.42 -8.88
N GLU A 52 -12.42 -9.03 -9.36
CA GLU A 52 -12.48 -9.84 -10.60
C GLU A 52 -11.56 -11.07 -10.59
N LEU A 53 -11.11 -11.49 -9.42
CA LEU A 53 -10.31 -12.70 -9.21
C LEU A 53 -10.97 -13.57 -8.16
N GLN A 54 -10.93 -14.87 -8.38
CA GLN A 54 -11.51 -15.83 -7.45
C GLN A 54 -10.63 -15.99 -6.21
N ARG A 55 -11.28 -16.26 -5.08
CA ARG A 55 -10.59 -16.74 -3.89
C ARG A 55 -10.11 -18.18 -4.08
N ALA A 56 -9.03 -18.52 -3.43
CA ALA A 56 -8.60 -19.89 -3.25
C ALA A 56 -9.68 -20.70 -2.52
N SER A 57 -9.83 -21.96 -2.89
CA SER A 57 -10.75 -22.86 -2.18
C SER A 57 -10.24 -23.16 -0.76
N SER A 58 -11.14 -23.67 0.09
CA SER A 58 -10.75 -24.15 1.42
C SER A 58 -9.69 -25.27 1.37
N ILE A 59 -9.71 -26.09 0.31
CA ILE A 59 -8.70 -27.12 0.10
C ILE A 59 -7.35 -26.49 -0.25
N ASP A 60 -7.33 -25.48 -1.13
CA ASP A 60 -6.11 -24.72 -1.44
C ASP A 60 -5.55 -24.08 -0.17
N SER A 61 -6.43 -23.42 0.61
CA SER A 61 -6.05 -22.77 1.88
C SER A 61 -5.45 -23.78 2.88
N TYR A 62 -6.04 -24.95 3.00
CA TYR A 62 -5.55 -26.01 3.90
C TYR A 62 -4.18 -26.55 3.49
N ILE A 63 -3.97 -26.80 2.19
CA ILE A 63 -2.69 -27.31 1.67
C ILE A 63 -1.55 -26.33 1.91
N TYR A 64 -1.83 -25.01 1.87
CA TYR A 64 -0.83 -23.96 1.98
C TYR A 64 -0.64 -23.40 3.37
N SER A 65 -1.67 -23.38 4.23
CA SER A 65 -1.53 -22.93 5.63
C SER A 65 -0.53 -23.80 6.40
N ASP A 66 -0.55 -25.11 6.17
CA ASP A 66 0.38 -26.06 6.80
C ASP A 66 1.85 -25.86 6.35
N GLN A 67 2.07 -25.30 5.16
CA GLN A 67 3.43 -24.97 4.67
C GLN A 67 3.93 -23.62 5.18
N LEU A 68 3.02 -22.69 5.50
CA LEU A 68 3.38 -21.33 5.91
C LEU A 68 3.67 -21.21 7.41
N GLU A 69 3.00 -22.01 8.25
CA GLU A 69 3.13 -21.90 9.71
C GLU A 69 4.34 -22.63 10.30
N ASN A 70 4.80 -23.71 9.69
CA ASN A 70 5.71 -24.61 10.40
C ASN A 70 7.06 -24.90 9.75
N GLY A 71 7.31 -24.61 8.51
CA GLY A 71 8.52 -25.15 7.84
C GLY A 71 8.69 -26.67 8.08
N SER A 72 7.79 -27.30 8.87
CA SER A 72 7.73 -28.68 9.25
C SER A 72 6.45 -29.33 8.74
N VAL A 73 6.64 -30.35 7.93
CA VAL A 73 5.58 -31.14 7.31
C VAL A 73 4.64 -31.72 8.37
N SER A 74 3.35 -31.37 8.31
CA SER A 74 2.30 -31.96 9.11
C SER A 74 2.36 -33.51 9.14
N HIS A 75 2.06 -34.08 10.28
CA HIS A 75 2.14 -35.50 10.56
C HIS A 75 1.08 -36.39 9.86
N SER A 76 0.15 -35.76 9.12
CA SER A 76 -0.87 -36.51 8.39
C SER A 76 -0.28 -37.18 7.14
N ARG A 77 -0.33 -38.53 7.09
CA ARG A 77 0.09 -39.33 5.92
C ARG A 77 -0.64 -38.92 4.63
N PHE A 78 -1.86 -38.45 4.73
CA PHE A 78 -2.70 -38.05 3.60
C PHE A 78 -2.22 -36.73 2.97
N VAL A 79 -1.90 -35.73 3.79
CA VAL A 79 -1.34 -34.44 3.34
C VAL A 79 0.04 -34.65 2.69
N ARG A 80 0.87 -35.56 3.23
CA ARG A 80 2.16 -35.94 2.60
C ARG A 80 1.99 -36.62 1.24
N LEU A 81 0.93 -37.39 1.05
CA LEU A 81 0.66 -38.06 -0.23
C LEU A 81 0.23 -37.05 -1.30
N LEU A 82 -0.67 -36.11 -0.93
CA LEU A 82 -1.09 -35.00 -1.81
C LEU A 82 0.06 -34.05 -2.12
N ALA A 83 0.88 -33.70 -1.12
CA ALA A 83 2.06 -32.85 -1.31
C ALA A 83 3.16 -33.50 -2.17
N ARG A 84 3.30 -34.84 -2.17
CA ARG A 84 4.21 -35.58 -3.05
C ARG A 84 3.73 -35.61 -4.52
N GLY A 85 2.41 -35.63 -4.74
CA GLY A 85 1.83 -35.56 -6.08
C GLY A 85 1.90 -34.18 -6.71
N VAL A 86 1.95 -33.13 -5.88
CA VAL A 86 2.04 -31.71 -6.28
C VAL A 86 3.42 -31.21 -5.89
N ARG A 87 4.40 -31.27 -6.78
CA ARG A 87 5.70 -30.59 -6.58
C ARG A 87 5.46 -29.08 -6.59
N LEU A 88 5.16 -28.54 -5.42
CA LEU A 88 4.97 -27.12 -5.21
C LEU A 88 6.31 -26.41 -5.29
N VAL A 89 6.52 -25.64 -6.33
CA VAL A 89 7.61 -24.67 -6.38
C VAL A 89 7.04 -23.40 -5.82
N SER A 90 7.32 -23.13 -4.54
CA SER A 90 7.06 -21.84 -3.92
C SER A 90 8.07 -20.83 -4.47
N THR A 91 7.59 -19.73 -5.04
CA THR A 91 8.41 -18.59 -5.36
C THR A 91 8.07 -17.51 -4.34
N GLN A 92 9.01 -17.18 -3.46
CA GLN A 92 8.85 -16.06 -2.54
C GLN A 92 9.44 -14.82 -3.19
N THR A 93 8.64 -13.76 -3.25
CA THR A 93 9.11 -12.44 -3.64
C THR A 93 9.04 -11.54 -2.43
N THR A 94 10.10 -10.80 -2.15
CA THR A 94 10.08 -9.75 -1.12
C THR A 94 9.60 -8.43 -1.73
N ALA A 95 9.35 -7.42 -0.88
CA ALA A 95 8.91 -6.10 -1.33
C ALA A 95 9.78 -5.49 -2.43
N PHE A 96 11.07 -5.79 -2.41
CA PHE A 96 12.07 -5.17 -3.27
C PHE A 96 12.79 -6.19 -4.18
N ASP A 97 12.23 -7.40 -4.33
CA ASP A 97 12.79 -8.40 -5.24
C ASP A 97 12.59 -8.01 -6.69
N GLU A 98 13.66 -8.14 -7.46
CA GLU A 98 13.65 -7.91 -8.90
C GLU A 98 13.12 -9.10 -9.72
N ILE A 99 12.43 -10.05 -9.07
CA ILE A 99 11.82 -11.16 -9.80
C ILE A 99 10.70 -10.61 -10.67
N ARG A 100 10.89 -10.70 -11.97
CA ARG A 100 9.94 -10.23 -12.97
C ARG A 100 8.93 -11.33 -13.32
N PRO A 101 7.71 -10.97 -13.77
CA PRO A 101 6.71 -11.95 -14.19
C PRO A 101 7.18 -12.94 -15.25
N ASP A 102 8.02 -12.47 -16.18
CA ASP A 102 8.61 -13.26 -17.27
C ASP A 102 9.66 -14.29 -16.80
N ARG A 103 10.26 -14.06 -15.62
CA ARG A 103 11.22 -14.98 -15.00
C ARG A 103 10.59 -16.03 -14.10
N LEU A 104 9.25 -16.03 -13.96
CA LEU A 104 8.56 -17.04 -13.18
C LEU A 104 8.77 -18.42 -13.80
N LYS A 105 9.21 -19.36 -12.98
CA LYS A 105 9.32 -20.77 -13.42
C LYS A 105 7.96 -21.27 -13.87
N ARG A 106 7.90 -21.97 -14.98
CA ARG A 106 6.68 -22.50 -15.60
C ARG A 106 5.83 -23.36 -14.63
N ARG A 107 6.44 -23.89 -13.57
CA ARG A 107 5.82 -24.74 -12.54
C ARG A 107 5.52 -23.99 -11.23
N SER A 108 5.74 -22.66 -11.15
CA SER A 108 5.40 -21.89 -9.97
C SER A 108 3.89 -21.89 -9.77
N ARG A 109 3.43 -22.30 -8.60
CA ARG A 109 2.01 -22.37 -8.25
C ARG A 109 1.62 -21.48 -7.08
N PHE A 110 2.58 -21.05 -6.31
CA PHE A 110 2.36 -20.21 -5.15
C PHE A 110 3.34 -19.02 -5.19
N LEU A 111 2.78 -17.84 -5.11
CA LEU A 111 3.53 -16.58 -5.08
C LEU A 111 3.21 -15.86 -3.78
N ASP A 112 4.24 -15.62 -2.99
CA ASP A 112 4.16 -14.92 -1.73
C ASP A 112 5.12 -13.74 -1.72
N GLY A 113 4.60 -12.53 -1.52
CA GLY A 113 5.40 -11.32 -1.53
C GLY A 113 4.56 -10.06 -1.63
N TYR A 114 5.22 -8.92 -1.76
CA TYR A 114 4.55 -7.62 -1.87
C TYR A 114 4.48 -7.08 -3.31
N PHE A 115 5.23 -7.65 -4.24
CA PHE A 115 5.19 -7.34 -5.68
C PHE A 115 5.32 -5.83 -6.00
N GLN A 116 6.18 -5.14 -5.28
CA GLN A 116 6.35 -3.68 -5.39
C GLN A 116 7.30 -3.25 -6.52
N HIS A 117 7.83 -4.17 -7.31
CA HIS A 117 8.60 -3.82 -8.52
C HIS A 117 7.64 -3.43 -9.66
N PRO A 118 7.96 -2.38 -10.47
CA PRO A 118 7.08 -1.87 -11.55
C PRO A 118 6.60 -2.93 -12.52
N SER A 119 7.42 -3.93 -12.84
CA SER A 119 7.02 -5.03 -13.73
C SER A 119 5.82 -5.85 -13.25
N TRP A 120 5.40 -5.71 -11.99
CA TRP A 120 4.27 -6.39 -11.41
C TRP A 120 2.98 -5.58 -11.37
N TYR A 121 3.07 -4.27 -11.40
CA TYR A 121 1.90 -3.43 -11.15
C TYR A 121 1.65 -2.35 -12.20
N SER A 122 2.66 -1.96 -13.00
CA SER A 122 2.54 -0.77 -13.86
C SER A 122 1.35 -0.83 -14.84
N SER A 123 1.01 -1.99 -15.36
CA SER A 123 -0.13 -2.16 -16.28
C SER A 123 -1.50 -2.02 -15.60
N GLU A 124 -1.56 -2.14 -14.27
CA GLU A 124 -2.81 -2.17 -13.50
C GLU A 124 -3.04 -0.90 -12.66
N VAL A 125 -2.04 -0.01 -12.53
CA VAL A 125 -2.13 1.18 -11.67
C VAL A 125 -3.33 2.04 -12.03
N SER A 126 -3.50 2.39 -13.31
CA SER A 126 -4.61 3.25 -13.74
C SER A 126 -5.97 2.63 -13.46
N ARG A 127 -6.10 1.30 -13.62
CA ARG A 127 -7.33 0.59 -13.31
C ARG A 127 -7.63 0.60 -11.81
N VAL A 128 -6.63 0.29 -10.99
CA VAL A 128 -6.79 0.26 -9.53
C VAL A 128 -7.09 1.65 -8.99
N THR A 129 -6.40 2.69 -9.48
CA THR A 129 -6.69 4.07 -9.03
C THR A 129 -8.08 4.53 -9.46
N GLU A 130 -8.56 4.13 -10.63
CA GLU A 130 -9.95 4.41 -11.04
C GLU A 130 -10.96 3.68 -10.15
N GLN A 131 -10.71 2.42 -9.80
CA GLN A 131 -11.53 1.70 -8.83
C GLN A 131 -11.52 2.35 -7.46
N LEU A 132 -10.36 2.81 -6.97
CA LEU A 132 -10.25 3.59 -5.73
C LEU A 132 -11.10 4.85 -5.80
N ARG A 133 -11.05 5.60 -6.92
CA ARG A 133 -11.84 6.81 -7.12
C ARG A 133 -13.35 6.52 -7.08
N LEU A 134 -13.81 5.50 -7.80
CA LEU A 134 -15.23 5.12 -7.87
C LEU A 134 -15.77 4.57 -6.53
N ASN A 135 -14.92 4.00 -5.69
CA ASN A 135 -15.30 3.46 -4.38
C ASN A 135 -14.99 4.43 -3.21
N ARG A 136 -14.69 5.69 -3.51
CA ARG A 136 -14.59 6.73 -2.47
C ARG A 136 -15.89 6.82 -1.69
N PRO A 137 -15.85 6.85 -0.35
CA PRO A 137 -17.03 7.15 0.45
C PRO A 137 -17.62 8.50 0.07
N SER A 138 -18.94 8.55 -0.11
CA SER A 138 -19.65 9.77 -0.56
C SER A 138 -19.64 10.93 0.45
N ASP A 139 -19.34 10.63 1.70
CA ASP A 139 -19.16 11.59 2.80
C ASP A 139 -17.75 12.16 2.90
N LEU A 140 -16.83 11.73 2.02
CA LEU A 140 -15.48 12.25 1.96
C LEU A 140 -15.29 13.19 0.74
N PRO A 141 -14.59 14.32 0.92
CA PRO A 141 -14.36 15.28 -0.16
C PRO A 141 -13.48 14.69 -1.27
N GLU A 142 -13.74 15.11 -2.50
CA GLU A 142 -12.89 14.77 -3.64
C GLU A 142 -11.61 15.64 -3.68
N SER A 143 -11.70 16.87 -3.16
CA SER A 143 -10.59 17.81 -3.07
C SER A 143 -10.69 18.66 -1.80
N LEU A 144 -9.53 18.97 -1.25
CA LEU A 144 -9.33 19.84 -0.09
C LEU A 144 -8.31 20.92 -0.48
N ASN A 145 -8.82 22.09 -0.89
CA ASN A 145 -7.97 23.22 -1.29
C ASN A 145 -7.44 23.92 -0.04
N GLY A 146 -6.21 24.41 -0.10
CA GLY A 146 -5.51 25.03 1.02
C GLY A 146 -5.13 24.07 2.14
N VAL A 147 -5.16 22.75 1.89
CA VAL A 147 -4.90 21.73 2.91
C VAL A 147 -3.66 20.90 2.56
N ALA A 148 -2.72 20.82 3.50
CA ALA A 148 -1.62 19.86 3.47
C ALA A 148 -2.04 18.54 4.12
N GLY A 149 -1.93 17.43 3.39
CA GLY A 149 -2.07 16.07 3.93
C GLY A 149 -0.71 15.52 4.34
N ILE A 150 -0.55 15.07 5.57
CA ILE A 150 0.71 14.53 6.08
C ILE A 150 0.47 13.09 6.57
N HIS A 151 1.22 12.13 6.04
CA HIS A 151 1.19 10.76 6.51
C HIS A 151 2.45 10.42 7.29
N ILE A 152 2.29 9.89 8.49
CA ILE A 152 3.37 9.46 9.38
C ILE A 152 3.24 7.96 9.62
N ARG A 153 4.22 7.18 9.21
CA ARG A 153 4.26 5.73 9.44
C ARG A 153 5.24 5.40 10.56
N ARG A 154 4.74 4.72 11.59
CA ARG A 154 5.53 4.38 12.78
C ARG A 154 5.47 2.88 13.10
N SER A 155 4.43 2.43 13.75
CA SER A 155 4.15 1.03 14.18
C SER A 155 5.30 0.04 14.00
N ASP A 156 5.19 -0.85 13.03
CA ASP A 156 6.18 -1.86 12.67
C ASP A 156 7.48 -1.25 12.09
N TYR A 157 7.43 -0.05 11.51
CA TYR A 157 8.60 0.60 10.89
C TYR A 157 9.67 0.98 11.91
N VAL A 158 9.29 1.38 13.14
CA VAL A 158 10.24 1.62 14.23
C VAL A 158 11.06 0.36 14.52
N ARG A 159 10.37 -0.79 14.65
CA ARG A 159 11.03 -2.07 14.91
C ARG A 159 11.93 -2.53 13.76
N LEU A 160 11.59 -2.17 12.52
CA LEU A 160 12.33 -2.52 11.31
C LEU A 160 13.45 -1.51 10.98
N GLY A 161 13.54 -0.38 11.69
CA GLY A 161 14.48 0.70 11.39
C GLY A 161 14.17 1.37 10.04
N TRP A 162 12.89 1.45 9.67
CA TRP A 162 12.42 2.03 8.42
C TRP A 162 11.69 3.36 8.62
N GLU A 163 11.50 3.77 9.87
CA GLU A 163 10.89 5.06 10.17
C GLU A 163 11.69 6.23 9.60
N LEU A 164 10.97 7.24 9.16
CA LEU A 164 11.60 8.47 8.70
C LEU A 164 12.13 9.28 9.89
N PRO A 165 13.30 9.90 9.77
CA PRO A 165 13.91 10.65 10.85
C PRO A 165 13.14 11.95 11.14
N ASN A 166 13.32 12.48 12.36
CA ASN A 166 12.71 13.74 12.75
C ASN A 166 13.12 14.94 11.87
N SER A 167 14.29 14.86 11.19
CA SER A 167 14.72 15.87 10.21
C SER A 167 13.75 15.95 9.04
N PHE A 168 13.26 14.82 8.54
CA PHE A 168 12.24 14.78 7.49
C PHE A 168 10.99 15.57 7.89
N TYR A 169 10.45 15.31 9.07
CA TYR A 169 9.24 15.99 9.55
C TYR A 169 9.45 17.47 9.89
N ARG A 170 10.69 17.88 10.22
CA ARG A 170 11.03 19.30 10.32
C ARG A 170 11.00 19.99 8.97
N GLU A 171 11.55 19.34 7.94
CA GLU A 171 11.51 19.83 6.56
C GLU A 171 10.08 19.91 6.04
N VAL A 172 9.24 18.90 6.29
CA VAL A 172 7.80 18.94 5.99
C VAL A 172 7.13 20.17 6.61
N SER A 173 7.39 20.43 7.91
CA SER A 173 6.81 21.59 8.60
C SER A 173 7.30 22.91 8.00
N ALA A 174 8.57 23.02 7.61
CA ALA A 174 9.14 24.20 6.97
C ALA A 174 8.48 24.48 5.61
N ARG A 175 8.41 23.47 4.74
CA ARG A 175 7.78 23.59 3.41
C ARG A 175 6.30 24.00 3.49
N ILE A 176 5.56 23.47 4.46
CA ILE A 176 4.16 23.89 4.69
C ILE A 176 4.12 25.35 5.11
N GLY A 177 5.01 25.78 6.03
CA GLY A 177 5.07 27.18 6.49
C GLY A 177 5.45 28.19 5.39
N ASP A 178 6.27 27.76 4.43
CA ASP A 178 6.70 28.59 3.31
C ASP A 178 5.65 28.67 2.18
N CYS A 179 4.62 27.80 2.22
CA CYS A 179 3.58 27.75 1.18
C CYS A 179 2.37 28.63 1.58
N SER A 180 2.26 29.81 1.00
CA SER A 180 1.17 30.75 1.26
C SER A 180 -0.23 30.23 0.87
N GLU A 181 -0.31 29.23 0.01
CA GLU A 181 -1.57 28.62 -0.43
C GLU A 181 -2.13 27.66 0.62
N ILE A 182 -1.30 27.19 1.57
CA ILE A 182 -1.70 26.21 2.60
C ILE A 182 -2.07 26.95 3.90
N SER A 183 -3.31 26.80 4.32
CA SER A 183 -3.84 27.39 5.55
C SER A 183 -4.22 26.34 6.60
N SER A 184 -4.33 25.08 6.19
CA SER A 184 -4.77 23.99 7.05
C SER A 184 -3.97 22.72 6.80
N ALA A 185 -4.00 21.79 7.74
CA ALA A 185 -3.36 20.49 7.59
C ALA A 185 -4.25 19.35 8.11
N ILE A 186 -4.08 18.18 7.53
CA ILE A 186 -4.59 16.89 8.02
C ILE A 186 -3.38 16.00 8.29
N VAL A 187 -3.28 15.50 9.52
CA VAL A 187 -2.26 14.53 9.91
C VAL A 187 -2.90 13.15 10.05
N ALA A 188 -2.28 12.14 9.48
CA ALA A 188 -2.69 10.75 9.61
C ALA A 188 -1.48 9.89 9.99
N SER A 189 -1.63 9.10 11.05
CA SER A 189 -0.61 8.18 11.54
C SER A 189 -1.23 6.87 12.01
N ASP A 190 -0.43 5.81 12.01
CA ASP A 190 -0.72 4.55 12.68
C ASP A 190 -0.24 4.55 14.16
N ASP A 191 0.24 5.68 14.65
CA ASP A 191 0.64 5.97 16.03
C ASP A 191 -0.07 7.25 16.47
N GLN A 192 -1.10 7.12 17.30
CA GLN A 192 -1.95 8.23 17.72
C GLN A 192 -1.15 9.30 18.49
N LEU A 193 -0.22 8.91 19.35
CA LEU A 193 0.58 9.87 20.11
C LEU A 193 1.43 10.74 19.18
N VAL A 194 2.04 10.14 18.18
CA VAL A 194 2.85 10.87 17.19
C VAL A 194 1.96 11.77 16.33
N GLU A 195 0.76 11.34 15.97
CA GLU A 195 -0.22 12.15 15.26
C GLU A 195 -0.59 13.41 16.09
N GLU A 196 -0.88 13.23 17.36
CA GLU A 196 -1.22 14.33 18.27
C GLU A 196 -0.06 15.32 18.44
N LEU A 197 1.15 14.82 18.76
CA LEU A 197 2.33 15.66 18.95
C LEU A 197 2.70 16.45 17.68
N PHE A 198 2.60 15.83 16.52
CA PHE A 198 2.88 16.52 15.26
C PHE A 198 1.79 17.57 14.95
N SER A 199 0.55 17.26 15.23
CA SER A 199 -0.59 18.17 15.08
C SER A 199 -0.44 19.41 15.99
N GLU A 200 -0.04 19.23 17.25
CA GLU A 200 0.25 20.34 18.18
C GLU A 200 1.39 21.23 17.68
N ARG A 201 2.45 20.60 17.15
CA ARG A 201 3.55 21.34 16.54
C ARG A 201 3.08 22.22 15.38
N LEU A 202 2.24 21.69 14.47
CA LEU A 202 1.70 22.48 13.36
C LEU A 202 0.80 23.62 13.86
N ARG A 203 -0.04 23.38 14.88
CA ARG A 203 -0.86 24.45 15.50
C ARG A 203 -0.01 25.55 16.09
N SER A 204 1.14 25.22 16.69
CA SER A 204 2.06 26.22 17.27
C SER A 204 2.69 27.15 16.23
N THR A 205 2.67 26.79 14.94
CA THR A 205 3.07 27.66 13.82
C THR A 205 1.93 28.51 13.26
N GLY A 206 0.73 28.40 13.83
CA GLY A 206 -0.47 29.12 13.38
C GLY A 206 -1.30 28.37 12.33
N LEU A 207 -0.91 27.16 11.96
CA LEU A 207 -1.64 26.36 10.99
C LEU A 207 -2.90 25.73 11.63
N ASN A 208 -4.03 25.77 10.94
CA ASN A 208 -5.22 25.08 11.38
C ASN A 208 -5.09 23.57 11.12
N VAL A 209 -5.11 22.74 12.16
CA VAL A 209 -5.13 21.28 12.00
C VAL A 209 -6.56 20.77 12.07
N ILE A 210 -7.03 20.26 10.96
CA ILE A 210 -8.40 19.77 10.77
C ILE A 210 -8.61 18.48 11.59
N ASP A 211 -9.67 18.46 12.39
CA ASP A 211 -10.11 17.24 13.05
C ASP A 211 -10.77 16.30 12.02
N LYS A 212 -10.15 15.16 11.82
CA LYS A 212 -10.66 14.13 10.90
C LYS A 212 -12.02 13.56 11.32
N ALA A 213 -12.39 13.68 12.59
CA ALA A 213 -13.66 13.16 13.11
C ALA A 213 -14.89 13.87 12.51
N GLN A 214 -14.74 15.09 11.97
CA GLN A 214 -15.80 15.79 11.27
C GLN A 214 -16.24 15.11 9.96
N PHE A 215 -15.42 14.19 9.42
CA PHE A 215 -15.76 13.41 8.24
C PHE A 215 -16.38 12.07 8.66
N GLY A 216 -17.46 11.65 8.02
CA GLY A 216 -18.27 10.52 8.45
C GLY A 216 -17.61 9.15 8.43
N ALA A 217 -16.70 8.90 7.46
CA ALA A 217 -15.91 7.69 7.42
C ALA A 217 -14.91 7.63 8.60
N SER A 218 -14.42 6.45 8.96
CA SER A 218 -13.49 6.28 10.09
C SER A 218 -12.26 5.43 9.73
N GLY A 219 -11.24 5.53 10.56
CA GLY A 219 -10.02 4.72 10.46
C GLY A 219 -9.21 4.94 9.18
N ALA A 220 -8.39 3.96 8.84
CA ALA A 220 -7.43 4.06 7.74
C ALA A 220 -8.07 4.38 6.38
N ARG A 221 -9.33 3.97 6.14
CA ARG A 221 -10.01 4.27 4.88
C ARG A 221 -10.30 5.76 4.74
N ARG A 222 -10.77 6.41 5.81
CA ARG A 222 -10.93 7.88 5.84
C ARG A 222 -9.61 8.58 5.56
N ASP A 223 -8.57 8.20 6.30
CA ASP A 223 -7.27 8.82 6.22
C ASP A 223 -6.67 8.68 4.81
N PHE A 224 -6.85 7.53 4.17
CA PHE A 224 -6.42 7.28 2.78
C PHE A 224 -7.02 8.29 1.80
N TYR A 225 -8.33 8.50 1.87
CA TYR A 225 -9.02 9.39 0.95
C TYR A 225 -8.83 10.87 1.29
N LEU A 226 -8.71 11.25 2.55
CA LEU A 226 -8.40 12.63 2.95
C LEU A 226 -7.00 13.04 2.48
N LEU A 227 -6.01 12.17 2.63
CA LEU A 227 -4.65 12.39 2.13
C LEU A 227 -4.64 12.53 0.60
N SER A 228 -5.39 11.68 -0.12
CA SER A 228 -5.49 11.78 -1.58
C SER A 228 -6.24 13.03 -2.07
N ALA A 229 -7.09 13.62 -1.23
CA ALA A 229 -7.86 14.83 -1.54
C ALA A 229 -7.11 16.13 -1.21
N SER A 230 -6.07 16.10 -0.40
CA SER A 230 -5.30 17.28 0.03
C SER A 230 -4.67 18.02 -1.14
N GLU A 231 -4.40 19.30 -1.02
CA GLU A 231 -3.77 20.10 -2.07
C GLU A 231 -2.29 19.74 -2.22
N GLN A 232 -1.58 19.65 -1.11
CA GLN A 232 -0.22 19.11 -1.07
C GLN A 232 -0.21 17.85 -0.21
N PHE A 233 0.47 16.82 -0.68
CA PHE A 233 0.56 15.56 0.04
C PHE A 233 2.00 15.23 0.41
N PHE A 234 2.31 15.25 1.70
CA PHE A 234 3.58 14.85 2.28
C PHE A 234 3.49 13.38 2.72
N MET A 235 4.04 12.51 1.90
CA MET A 235 3.90 11.08 2.11
C MET A 235 5.03 10.49 2.97
N SER A 236 4.74 9.40 3.69
CA SER A 236 5.77 8.54 4.25
C SER A 236 6.24 7.50 3.23
N ASN A 237 7.29 6.78 3.55
CA ASN A 237 7.83 5.64 2.78
C ASN A 237 6.94 4.37 2.86
N SER A 238 5.64 4.53 2.80
CA SER A 238 4.64 3.49 2.99
C SER A 238 3.85 3.19 1.72
N THR A 239 3.55 1.92 1.45
CA THR A 239 2.66 1.52 0.34
C THR A 239 1.25 2.10 0.45
N PHE A 240 0.79 2.38 1.66
CA PHE A 240 -0.44 3.13 1.91
C PHE A 240 -0.36 4.54 1.33
N SER A 241 0.72 5.28 1.65
CA SER A 241 0.98 6.60 1.06
C SER A 241 1.11 6.54 -0.45
N TRP A 242 1.81 5.53 -0.96
CA TRP A 242 2.05 5.37 -2.39
C TRP A 242 0.74 5.29 -3.20
N TRP A 243 -0.19 4.47 -2.75
CA TRP A 243 -1.49 4.35 -3.43
C TRP A 243 -2.37 5.58 -3.24
N SER A 244 -2.30 6.23 -2.07
CA SER A 244 -2.97 7.51 -1.84
C SER A 244 -2.41 8.60 -2.75
N ALA A 245 -1.08 8.64 -2.97
CA ALA A 245 -0.43 9.56 -3.90
C ALA A 245 -0.83 9.27 -5.36
N LYS A 246 -0.92 8.00 -5.78
CA LYS A 246 -1.40 7.66 -7.12
C LYS A 246 -2.85 8.07 -7.36
N LEU A 247 -3.71 7.93 -6.34
CA LEU A 247 -5.08 8.44 -6.42
C LEU A 247 -5.11 9.97 -6.49
N HIS A 248 -4.26 10.66 -5.71
CA HIS A 248 -4.10 12.12 -5.77
C HIS A 248 -3.72 12.58 -7.18
N GLN A 249 -2.70 11.94 -7.81
CA GLN A 249 -2.27 12.24 -9.17
C GLN A 249 -3.41 12.10 -10.20
N GLN A 250 -4.28 11.10 -10.05
CA GLN A 250 -5.40 10.89 -10.96
C GLN A 250 -6.53 11.90 -10.76
N SER A 251 -6.78 12.32 -9.53
CA SER A 251 -7.91 13.19 -9.17
C SER A 251 -7.64 14.66 -9.43
N ARG A 252 -6.38 15.07 -9.51
CA ARG A 252 -5.96 16.45 -9.76
C ARG A 252 -5.22 16.56 -11.10
N SER A 253 -5.52 17.60 -11.87
CA SER A 253 -4.70 17.95 -13.03
C SER A 253 -3.26 18.20 -12.54
N HIS A 254 -2.30 17.48 -13.10
CA HIS A 254 -0.90 17.52 -12.70
C HIS A 254 -0.37 18.95 -12.60
N LYS A 255 -0.20 19.44 -11.39
CA LYS A 255 0.76 20.47 -11.08
C LYS A 255 1.96 19.75 -10.46
N ASP A 256 3.13 19.90 -11.06
CA ASP A 256 4.38 19.40 -10.49
C ASP A 256 4.54 19.94 -9.06
N GLY A 257 5.05 19.13 -8.14
CA GLY A 257 5.38 19.56 -6.79
C GLY A 257 4.24 19.49 -5.76
N GLN A 258 3.10 18.86 -6.05
CA GLN A 258 2.01 18.67 -5.08
C GLN A 258 2.17 17.41 -4.21
N ILE A 259 3.03 16.48 -4.58
CA ILE A 259 3.34 15.29 -3.80
C ILE A 259 4.80 15.32 -3.41
N HIS A 260 5.04 15.29 -2.11
CA HIS A 260 6.38 15.29 -1.52
C HIS A 260 6.69 13.91 -0.94
N CYS A 261 7.81 13.31 -1.35
CA CYS A 261 8.18 11.96 -0.96
C CYS A 261 9.57 11.91 -0.32
N PRO A 262 9.84 10.96 0.57
CA PRO A 262 11.19 10.76 1.11
C PRO A 262 12.12 10.18 0.05
N GLU A 263 13.35 10.67 0.00
CA GLU A 263 14.45 10.10 -0.80
C GLU A 263 15.72 9.99 0.05
N PRO A 264 16.27 8.77 0.19
CA PRO A 264 15.82 7.50 -0.38
C PRO A 264 14.49 7.00 0.19
N TRP A 265 13.78 6.10 -0.54
CA TRP A 265 12.51 5.52 -0.07
C TRP A 265 12.64 4.82 1.29
N LEU A 266 13.68 4.02 1.45
CA LEU A 266 14.06 3.47 2.75
C LEU A 266 15.47 3.96 3.13
N PRO A 267 15.78 4.07 4.43
CA PRO A 267 17.11 4.48 4.89
C PRO A 267 18.27 3.63 4.31
N SER A 268 17.96 2.38 3.95
CA SER A 268 18.91 1.46 3.30
C SER A 268 19.16 1.76 1.80
N GLY A 269 18.50 2.77 1.21
CA GLY A 269 18.51 3.06 -0.22
C GLY A 269 17.61 2.13 -1.07
N ARG A 270 16.93 1.15 -0.46
CA ARG A 270 16.04 0.24 -1.17
C ARG A 270 14.71 0.92 -1.49
N GLY A 271 14.03 0.45 -2.52
CA GLY A 271 12.71 0.91 -2.91
C GLY A 271 12.68 2.18 -3.76
N SER A 272 13.82 2.71 -4.23
CA SER A 272 13.89 3.95 -5.04
C SER A 272 13.02 3.89 -6.31
N HIS A 273 12.75 2.69 -6.84
CA HIS A 273 11.83 2.49 -7.98
C HIS A 273 10.34 2.78 -7.66
N LEU A 274 10.01 2.98 -6.38
CA LEU A 274 8.67 3.41 -5.94
C LEU A 274 8.50 4.93 -6.01
N ILE A 275 9.60 5.69 -6.09
CA ILE A 275 9.57 7.15 -6.24
C ILE A 275 9.19 7.46 -7.69
N ASP A 276 8.09 8.20 -7.87
CA ASP A 276 7.68 8.69 -9.19
C ASP A 276 8.50 9.93 -9.54
N ALA A 277 8.96 10.05 -10.79
CA ALA A 277 9.79 11.15 -11.23
C ALA A 277 9.08 12.53 -11.18
N THR A 278 7.76 12.54 -11.05
CA THR A 278 6.95 13.76 -10.91
C THR A 278 6.75 14.19 -9.45
N TRP A 279 7.22 13.42 -8.48
CA TRP A 279 7.12 13.75 -7.08
C TRP A 279 8.33 14.58 -6.61
N ASP A 280 8.08 15.54 -5.73
CA ASP A 280 9.13 16.36 -5.14
C ASP A 280 9.82 15.62 -3.99
N ALA A 281 11.11 15.33 -4.17
CA ALA A 281 11.88 14.58 -3.21
C ALA A 281 12.31 15.43 -2.00
N ILE A 282 12.11 14.89 -0.81
CA ILE A 282 12.71 15.40 0.44
C ILE A 282 13.85 14.47 0.81
N HIS A 283 15.08 14.97 0.72
CA HIS A 283 16.29 14.21 1.03
C HIS A 283 16.43 13.97 2.53
N LEU A 284 16.78 12.72 2.91
CA LEU A 284 16.92 12.28 4.31
C LEU A 284 18.28 12.58 4.92
#